data_7bfbf4e72825861c9403c8dd854d24f9
#
_entry.id   7bfbf4e72825861c9403c8dd854d24f9
#
_cell.length_a   1.000
_cell.length_b   1.000
_cell.length_c   1.000
_cell.angle_alpha   90.00
_cell.angle_beta   90.00
_cell.angle_gamma   90.00
#
_symmetry.space_group_name_H-M   'P 1'
#
loop_
_entity.id
_entity.type
_entity.pdbx_description
1 polymer ?
#
loop_
_entity_poly.entity_id
_entity_poly.type
_entity_poly.pdbx_seq_one_letter_code
_entity_poly.pdbx_strand_id
1 'polypeptide(L)'
;WGSETAGKMALSTQSTLSVPAEGESSMELSAAVDGQHGLFVTVSSKETPIASVVRTVTMDGLTPKGSDFALPLPTASNASVAPSITAGDAVTAYLFAKADTSTGLSWITAKGLVPAKDATVTADKVTAIDLGEAPDGALGVMSTAEDAVSFSVKATRSGDSGQADFALVNAGEPSEFSGLALPDGVKASITLANTSNARRTVTLRAYDDAGASVTSKEITLDANAAQTIEAGNLSGDHGTAVVLMLEDSSKKVSWGARFSHDSLQDKDIAGLSVIDASTLMPATVHVWARNDSSIVK
;
A
#
# COMPACT_ATOMS: atom_id res chain seq x y z
N TRP A 1 0.23 -18.99 -9.65
CA TRP A 1 0.72 -17.67 -10.05
C TRP A 1 1.02 -17.66 -11.55
N GLY A 2 1.07 -16.46 -12.10
CA GLY A 2 1.40 -16.25 -13.50
C GLY A 2 2.51 -15.22 -13.62
N SER A 3 3.29 -15.29 -14.67
CA SER A 3 4.32 -14.33 -15.00
C SER A 3 4.13 -13.79 -16.41
N GLU A 4 4.67 -12.63 -16.70
CA GLU A 4 4.68 -12.11 -18.05
C GLU A 4 5.76 -12.82 -18.87
N THR A 5 5.34 -13.66 -19.81
CA THR A 5 6.24 -14.32 -20.75
C THR A 5 5.82 -13.95 -22.16
N ALA A 6 6.73 -13.47 -23.00
CA ALA A 6 6.47 -13.05 -24.38
C ALA A 6 5.27 -12.08 -24.49
N GLY A 7 5.09 -11.22 -23.52
CA GLY A 7 4.06 -10.22 -23.50
C GLY A 7 2.64 -10.73 -23.20
N LYS A 8 2.47 -11.92 -22.65
CA LYS A 8 1.19 -12.44 -22.15
C LYS A 8 1.38 -13.02 -20.76
N MET A 9 0.40 -12.76 -19.88
CA MET A 9 0.34 -13.42 -18.59
C MET A 9 0.09 -14.90 -18.83
N ALA A 10 1.08 -15.73 -18.55
CA ALA A 10 0.95 -17.18 -18.60
C ALA A 10 1.01 -17.74 -17.18
N LEU A 11 0.25 -18.81 -16.93
CA LEU A 11 0.41 -19.56 -15.68
C LEU A 11 1.80 -20.22 -15.73
N SER A 12 2.75 -19.65 -15.00
CA SER A 12 4.13 -20.13 -14.99
C SER A 12 4.28 -21.40 -14.16
N THR A 13 3.53 -21.49 -13.06
CA THR A 13 3.50 -22.69 -12.23
C THR A 13 2.26 -22.69 -11.34
N GLN A 14 1.84 -23.90 -10.95
CA GLN A 14 0.79 -24.10 -9.95
C GLN A 14 1.36 -25.01 -8.86
N SER A 15 1.15 -24.62 -7.62
CA SER A 15 1.59 -25.37 -6.47
C SER A 15 0.47 -25.45 -5.44
N THR A 16 0.45 -26.54 -4.69
CA THR A 16 -0.48 -26.73 -3.58
C THR A 16 0.28 -26.54 -2.28
N LEU A 17 -0.24 -25.69 -1.43
CA LEU A 17 0.28 -25.43 -0.09
C LEU A 17 -0.76 -25.91 0.93
N SER A 18 -0.37 -26.83 1.81
CA SER A 18 -1.23 -27.24 2.93
C SER A 18 -1.08 -26.27 4.08
N VAL A 19 -2.19 -25.70 4.51
CA VAL A 19 -2.23 -24.84 5.70
C VAL A 19 -2.92 -25.62 6.82
N PRO A 20 -2.25 -25.85 7.97
CA PRO A 20 -2.86 -26.51 9.11
C PRO A 20 -4.05 -25.71 9.66
N ALA A 21 -4.97 -26.35 10.35
CA ALA A 21 -6.01 -25.66 11.09
C ALA A 21 -5.37 -24.72 12.13
N GLU A 22 -5.84 -23.47 12.19
CA GLU A 22 -5.32 -22.43 13.09
C GLU A 22 -3.80 -22.20 12.96
N GLY A 23 -3.22 -22.53 11.80
CA GLY A 23 -1.79 -22.44 11.54
C GLY A 23 -1.46 -21.66 10.28
N GLU A 24 -0.17 -21.56 10.00
CA GLU A 24 0.39 -20.89 8.84
C GLU A 24 1.29 -21.81 8.01
N SER A 25 1.46 -21.48 6.76
CA SER A 25 2.40 -22.11 5.84
C SER A 25 2.94 -21.09 4.87
N SER A 26 4.19 -21.25 4.45
CA SER A 26 4.83 -20.37 3.48
C SER A 26 5.51 -21.13 2.35
N MET A 27 5.71 -20.47 1.20
CA MET A 27 6.48 -20.98 0.09
C MET A 27 7.30 -19.86 -0.54
N GLU A 28 8.45 -20.20 -1.06
CA GLU A 28 9.31 -19.28 -1.79
C GLU A 28 8.95 -19.25 -3.29
N LEU A 29 8.92 -18.06 -3.86
CA LEU A 29 8.55 -17.82 -5.26
C LEU A 29 9.74 -17.33 -6.11
N SER A 30 10.96 -17.25 -5.57
CA SER A 30 12.14 -16.66 -6.23
C SER A 30 12.43 -17.30 -7.58
N ALA A 31 12.33 -18.63 -7.69
CA ALA A 31 12.55 -19.35 -8.93
C ALA A 31 11.48 -19.14 -10.01
N ALA A 32 10.31 -18.64 -9.62
CA ALA A 32 9.19 -18.42 -10.54
C ALA A 32 9.22 -17.03 -11.20
N VAL A 33 10.05 -16.10 -10.67
CA VAL A 33 10.02 -14.68 -11.06
C VAL A 33 11.34 -14.18 -11.66
N ASP A 34 12.27 -15.04 -11.87
CA ASP A 34 13.57 -14.68 -12.46
C ASP A 34 13.39 -14.03 -13.83
N GLY A 35 13.93 -12.84 -14.00
CA GLY A 35 13.85 -12.08 -15.25
C GLY A 35 12.46 -11.51 -15.60
N GLN A 36 11.49 -11.55 -14.69
CA GLN A 36 10.15 -11.03 -14.92
C GLN A 36 10.01 -9.58 -14.45
N HIS A 37 9.19 -8.80 -15.17
CA HIS A 37 8.88 -7.41 -14.79
C HIS A 37 7.84 -7.31 -13.67
N GLY A 38 7.02 -8.34 -13.49
CA GLY A 38 5.99 -8.39 -12.45
C GLY A 38 5.46 -9.80 -12.26
N LEU A 39 4.92 -10.06 -11.08
CA LEU A 39 4.30 -11.32 -10.72
C LEU A 39 2.89 -11.07 -10.20
N PHE A 40 1.92 -11.74 -10.80
CA PHE A 40 0.57 -11.82 -10.29
C PHE A 40 0.35 -13.19 -9.63
N VAL A 41 0.09 -13.18 -8.32
CA VAL A 41 -0.15 -14.39 -7.54
C VAL A 41 -1.62 -14.49 -7.19
N THR A 42 -2.24 -15.60 -7.58
CA THR A 42 -3.61 -15.93 -7.15
C THR A 42 -3.55 -17.04 -6.11
N VAL A 43 -4.13 -16.79 -4.96
CA VAL A 43 -4.32 -17.80 -3.91
C VAL A 43 -5.79 -18.13 -3.82
N SER A 44 -6.11 -19.41 -3.86
CA SER A 44 -7.51 -19.89 -3.75
C SER A 44 -7.61 -21.06 -2.80
N SER A 45 -8.70 -21.11 -2.04
CA SER A 45 -9.08 -22.26 -1.24
C SER A 45 -10.50 -22.68 -1.60
N LYS A 46 -10.76 -23.99 -1.63
CA LYS A 46 -12.09 -24.52 -2.02
C LYS A 46 -13.09 -24.54 -0.87
N GLU A 47 -12.65 -24.71 0.35
CA GLU A 47 -13.53 -25.05 1.48
C GLU A 47 -13.44 -24.07 2.65
N THR A 48 -12.30 -23.46 2.86
CA THR A 48 -12.07 -22.60 4.04
C THR A 48 -11.45 -21.28 3.62
N PRO A 49 -11.94 -20.14 4.11
CA PRO A 49 -11.29 -18.86 3.90
C PRO A 49 -9.84 -18.87 4.42
N ILE A 50 -8.91 -18.33 3.63
CA ILE A 50 -7.52 -18.16 4.00
C ILE A 50 -7.12 -16.70 3.83
N ALA A 51 -6.30 -16.21 4.74
CA ALA A 51 -5.59 -14.95 4.56
C ALA A 51 -4.22 -15.23 3.93
N SER A 52 -3.79 -14.37 3.05
CA SER A 52 -2.48 -14.48 2.40
C SER A 52 -1.75 -13.14 2.43
N VAL A 53 -0.44 -13.21 2.45
CA VAL A 53 0.44 -12.06 2.36
C VAL A 53 1.69 -12.46 1.57
N VAL A 54 2.21 -11.54 0.79
CA VAL A 54 3.48 -11.73 0.07
C VAL A 54 4.54 -10.88 0.75
N ARG A 55 5.62 -11.52 1.18
CA ARG A 55 6.83 -10.83 1.59
C ARG A 55 7.77 -10.76 0.39
N THR A 56 8.19 -9.56 0.04
CA THR A 56 9.20 -9.32 -0.99
C THR A 56 10.51 -8.91 -0.36
N VAL A 57 11.60 -9.49 -0.81
CA VAL A 57 12.95 -9.15 -0.34
C VAL A 57 13.82 -8.84 -1.55
N THR A 58 14.43 -7.67 -1.57
CA THR A 58 15.47 -7.34 -2.57
C THR A 58 16.81 -7.81 -2.05
N MET A 59 17.50 -8.62 -2.85
CA MET A 59 18.80 -9.18 -2.51
C MET A 59 19.91 -8.53 -3.35
N ASP A 60 21.08 -8.37 -2.75
CA ASP A 60 22.33 -8.07 -3.43
C ASP A 60 23.31 -9.20 -3.10
N GLY A 61 23.42 -10.16 -4.00
CA GLY A 61 24.03 -11.44 -3.70
C GLY A 61 23.29 -12.17 -2.59
N LEU A 62 23.91 -12.38 -1.44
CA LEU A 62 23.30 -13.00 -0.25
C LEU A 62 22.86 -11.98 0.82
N THR A 63 22.99 -10.68 0.54
CA THR A 63 22.68 -9.62 1.50
C THR A 63 21.31 -9.02 1.20
N PRO A 64 20.35 -9.07 2.14
CA PRO A 64 19.07 -8.34 2.00
C PRO A 64 19.32 -6.84 1.99
N LYS A 65 18.77 -6.14 1.00
CA LYS A 65 18.85 -4.67 0.86
C LYS A 65 17.57 -3.95 1.24
N GLY A 66 16.45 -4.63 1.16
CA GLY A 66 15.16 -4.10 1.56
C GLY A 66 14.10 -5.20 1.54
N SER A 67 13.05 -5.03 2.30
CA SER A 67 11.92 -5.95 2.29
C SER A 67 10.62 -5.24 2.64
N ASP A 68 9.53 -5.68 2.04
CA ASP A 68 8.21 -5.23 2.39
C ASP A 68 7.19 -6.35 2.23
N PHE A 69 6.01 -6.13 2.79
CA PHE A 69 4.87 -7.03 2.70
C PHE A 69 3.81 -6.42 1.80
N ALA A 70 3.31 -7.19 0.85
CA ALA A 70 2.15 -6.84 0.06
C ALA A 70 0.93 -7.61 0.57
N LEU A 71 -0.11 -6.88 0.92
CA LEU A 71 -1.44 -7.43 1.16
C LEU A 71 -2.05 -7.88 -0.18
N PRO A 72 -3.04 -8.78 -0.17
CA PRO A 72 -3.75 -9.13 -1.40
C PRO A 72 -4.28 -7.89 -2.11
N LEU A 73 -4.16 -7.88 -3.43
CA LEU A 73 -4.76 -6.83 -4.26
C LEU A 73 -6.26 -6.80 -4.00
N PRO A 74 -6.81 -5.65 -3.67
CA PRO A 74 -8.25 -5.47 -3.61
C PRO A 74 -8.87 -5.64 -4.99
N THR A 75 -10.19 -5.62 -5.04
CA THR A 75 -10.95 -5.70 -6.30
C THR A 75 -10.50 -4.60 -7.25
N ALA A 76 -10.37 -4.94 -8.53
CA ALA A 76 -10.07 -3.98 -9.59
C ALA A 76 -11.11 -2.84 -9.60
N SER A 77 -10.67 -1.61 -9.81
CA SER A 77 -11.49 -0.40 -9.77
C SER A 77 -11.17 0.54 -10.93
N ASN A 78 -12.15 1.39 -11.27
CA ASN A 78 -11.96 2.46 -12.26
C ASN A 78 -11.17 3.66 -11.69
N ALA A 79 -11.14 3.79 -10.36
CA ALA A 79 -10.35 4.81 -9.68
C ALA A 79 -9.82 4.28 -8.37
N SER A 80 -8.51 4.28 -8.20
CA SER A 80 -7.83 3.85 -6.98
C SER A 80 -6.62 4.72 -6.69
N VAL A 81 -6.26 4.82 -5.41
CA VAL A 81 -5.10 5.61 -4.96
C VAL A 81 -4.19 4.73 -4.11
N ALA A 82 -2.91 4.75 -4.44
CA ALA A 82 -1.84 4.35 -3.54
C ALA A 82 -1.43 5.57 -2.71
N PRO A 83 -1.86 5.68 -1.45
CA PRO A 83 -1.58 6.84 -0.60
C PRO A 83 -0.16 6.81 -0.04
N SER A 84 0.25 7.92 0.57
CA SER A 84 1.52 8.05 1.31
C SER A 84 2.79 7.86 0.47
N ILE A 85 2.71 8.11 -0.82
CA ILE A 85 3.86 8.25 -1.73
C ILE A 85 4.25 9.73 -1.75
N THR A 86 5.46 10.04 -1.33
CA THR A 86 5.89 11.43 -1.09
C THR A 86 7.09 11.81 -1.96
N ALA A 87 7.38 13.10 -2.05
CA ALA A 87 8.53 13.63 -2.78
C ALA A 87 9.83 12.87 -2.46
N GLY A 88 10.60 12.58 -3.50
CA GLY A 88 11.85 11.82 -3.42
C GLY A 88 11.70 10.30 -3.45
N ASP A 89 10.48 9.76 -3.48
CA ASP A 89 10.26 8.33 -3.75
C ASP A 89 10.38 8.06 -5.25
N ALA A 90 11.23 7.13 -5.67
CA ALA A 90 11.23 6.60 -7.04
C ALA A 90 10.08 5.58 -7.17
N VAL A 91 9.21 5.77 -8.17
CA VAL A 91 7.91 5.11 -8.21
C VAL A 91 7.71 4.32 -9.50
N THR A 92 7.35 3.05 -9.34
CA THR A 92 6.86 2.19 -10.42
C THR A 92 5.43 1.76 -10.14
N ALA A 93 4.53 2.03 -11.07
CA ALA A 93 3.15 1.55 -11.03
C ALA A 93 3.03 0.20 -11.76
N TYR A 94 2.28 -0.72 -11.17
CA TYR A 94 1.94 -2.02 -11.77
C TYR A 94 0.43 -2.08 -11.97
N LEU A 95 0.02 -2.38 -13.17
CA LEU A 95 -1.36 -2.38 -13.62
C LEU A 95 -1.71 -3.75 -14.19
N PHE A 96 -2.92 -4.23 -13.87
CA PHE A 96 -3.45 -5.46 -14.42
C PHE A 96 -4.94 -5.31 -14.70
N ALA A 97 -5.39 -5.72 -15.88
CA ALA A 97 -6.80 -5.66 -16.27
C ALA A 97 -7.23 -6.96 -16.99
N LYS A 98 -8.52 -7.26 -16.97
CA LYS A 98 -9.11 -8.40 -17.68
C LYS A 98 -9.51 -8.06 -19.11
N ALA A 99 -9.57 -6.79 -19.46
CA ALA A 99 -9.82 -6.28 -20.81
C ALA A 99 -8.75 -5.26 -21.18
N ASP A 100 -8.54 -5.04 -22.48
CA ASP A 100 -7.70 -3.93 -22.95
C ASP A 100 -8.33 -2.61 -22.52
N THR A 101 -7.58 -1.77 -21.83
CA THR A 101 -8.08 -0.48 -21.34
C THR A 101 -6.98 0.57 -21.29
N SER A 102 -7.39 1.83 -21.25
CA SER A 102 -6.50 2.97 -21.02
C SER A 102 -6.63 3.48 -19.60
N THR A 103 -5.53 3.89 -19.01
CA THR A 103 -5.50 4.48 -17.67
C THR A 103 -4.63 5.73 -17.66
N GLY A 104 -5.09 6.76 -16.96
CA GLY A 104 -4.31 7.92 -16.58
C GLY A 104 -3.72 7.73 -15.19
N LEU A 105 -2.42 7.93 -15.04
CA LEU A 105 -1.72 7.96 -13.77
C LEU A 105 -1.42 9.42 -13.40
N SER A 106 -1.76 9.81 -12.18
CA SER A 106 -1.57 11.17 -11.68
C SER A 106 -1.03 11.15 -10.26
N TRP A 107 -0.19 12.12 -9.94
CA TRP A 107 0.16 12.43 -8.57
C TRP A 107 -1.03 13.11 -7.91
N ILE A 108 -1.47 12.63 -6.75
CA ILE A 108 -2.46 13.32 -5.93
C ILE A 108 -1.74 14.24 -4.94
N THR A 109 -2.17 15.47 -4.86
CA THR A 109 -1.58 16.52 -4.01
C THR A 109 -2.66 17.16 -3.13
N ALA A 110 -2.27 18.07 -2.24
CA ALA A 110 -3.22 18.87 -1.47
C ALA A 110 -4.08 19.82 -2.32
N LYS A 111 -3.70 20.06 -3.58
CA LYS A 111 -4.37 21.00 -4.49
C LYS A 111 -5.11 20.30 -5.64
N GLY A 112 -5.12 18.96 -5.66
CA GLY A 112 -5.71 18.16 -6.73
C GLY A 112 -4.69 17.29 -7.45
N LEU A 113 -5.07 16.85 -8.67
CA LEU A 113 -4.25 15.95 -9.48
C LEU A 113 -3.23 16.71 -10.32
N VAL A 114 -2.04 16.14 -10.39
CA VAL A 114 -0.98 16.52 -11.33
C VAL A 114 -0.74 15.33 -12.25
N PRO A 115 -1.03 15.43 -13.56
CA PRO A 115 -0.82 14.33 -14.49
C PRO A 115 0.62 13.82 -14.45
N ALA A 116 0.80 12.50 -14.42
CA ALA A 116 2.11 11.86 -14.46
C ALA A 116 2.32 11.13 -15.78
N LYS A 117 1.46 10.16 -16.12
CA LYS A 117 1.62 9.35 -17.32
C LYS A 117 0.32 8.66 -17.72
N ASP A 118 0.08 8.57 -19.02
CA ASP A 118 -0.97 7.72 -19.58
C ASP A 118 -0.38 6.35 -19.94
N ALA A 119 -1.16 5.31 -19.80
CA ALA A 119 -0.76 3.96 -20.13
C ALA A 119 -1.91 3.17 -20.78
N THR A 120 -1.54 2.26 -21.67
CA THR A 120 -2.44 1.23 -22.18
C THR A 120 -2.15 -0.07 -21.45
N VAL A 121 -3.16 -0.64 -20.83
CA VAL A 121 -3.10 -1.92 -20.15
C VAL A 121 -3.68 -2.99 -21.07
N THR A 122 -2.86 -3.96 -21.45
CA THR A 122 -3.32 -5.08 -22.29
C THR A 122 -3.96 -6.14 -21.38
N ALA A 123 -5.08 -6.71 -21.83
CA ALA A 123 -5.80 -7.76 -21.13
C ALA A 123 -4.86 -8.91 -20.70
N ASP A 124 -5.03 -9.35 -19.46
CA ASP A 124 -4.30 -10.45 -18.85
C ASP A 124 -2.77 -10.30 -18.85
N LYS A 125 -2.27 -9.04 -18.87
CA LYS A 125 -0.86 -8.72 -18.73
C LYS A 125 -0.63 -7.78 -17.56
N VAL A 126 0.50 -7.96 -16.88
CA VAL A 126 1.03 -6.94 -15.96
C VAL A 126 1.74 -5.87 -16.79
N THR A 127 1.30 -4.63 -16.65
CA THR A 127 1.94 -3.46 -17.25
C THR A 127 2.69 -2.69 -16.17
N ALA A 128 4.01 -2.61 -16.27
CA ALA A 128 4.85 -1.85 -15.37
C ALA A 128 5.15 -0.47 -15.98
N ILE A 129 4.89 0.59 -15.25
CA ILE A 129 5.06 1.97 -15.67
C ILE A 129 6.00 2.67 -14.69
N ASP A 130 7.17 3.04 -15.15
CA ASP A 130 8.08 3.90 -14.40
C ASP A 130 7.53 5.34 -14.42
N LEU A 131 7.22 5.87 -13.24
CA LEU A 131 6.76 7.24 -13.04
C LEU A 131 7.91 8.19 -12.69
N GLY A 132 9.11 7.65 -12.47
CA GLY A 132 10.24 8.42 -12.00
C GLY A 132 10.10 8.82 -10.53
N GLU A 133 10.73 9.92 -10.16
CA GLU A 133 10.72 10.45 -8.80
C GLU A 133 9.43 11.24 -8.54
N ALA A 134 8.83 10.99 -7.39
CA ALA A 134 7.63 11.71 -6.95
C ALA A 134 7.95 13.20 -6.75
N PRO A 135 7.19 14.11 -7.38
CA PRO A 135 7.46 15.54 -7.31
C PRO A 135 7.11 16.13 -5.95
N ASP A 136 7.58 17.34 -5.71
CA ASP A 136 7.24 18.11 -4.52
C ASP A 136 5.72 18.25 -4.37
N GLY A 137 5.25 17.99 -3.15
CA GLY A 137 3.82 18.04 -2.82
C GLY A 137 3.02 16.80 -3.22
N ALA A 138 3.64 15.77 -3.79
CA ALA A 138 2.99 14.48 -4.00
C ALA A 138 2.63 13.84 -2.65
N LEU A 139 1.42 13.29 -2.55
CA LEU A 139 0.88 12.60 -1.38
C LEU A 139 0.40 11.19 -1.70
N GLY A 140 0.48 10.79 -2.96
CA GLY A 140 0.10 9.48 -3.46
C GLY A 140 0.07 9.44 -4.99
N VAL A 141 -0.26 8.27 -5.51
CA VAL A 141 -0.49 8.04 -6.95
C VAL A 141 -1.93 7.59 -7.16
N MET A 142 -2.65 8.23 -8.06
CA MET A 142 -4.00 7.86 -8.46
C MET A 142 -3.99 7.24 -9.86
N SER A 143 -4.69 6.12 -10.00
CA SER A 143 -5.04 5.51 -11.28
C SER A 143 -6.49 5.81 -11.59
N THR A 144 -6.77 6.26 -12.82
CA THR A 144 -8.12 6.41 -13.36
C THR A 144 -8.19 5.71 -14.72
N ALA A 145 -9.13 4.79 -14.88
CA ALA A 145 -9.26 3.96 -16.07
C ALA A 145 -10.72 3.89 -16.53
N GLU A 146 -10.92 3.60 -17.82
CA GLU A 146 -12.26 3.37 -18.40
C GLU A 146 -12.87 2.07 -17.85
N ASP A 147 -12.07 1.02 -17.80
CA ASP A 147 -12.43 -0.27 -17.20
C ASP A 147 -11.68 -0.51 -15.91
N ALA A 148 -12.19 -1.42 -15.08
CA ALA A 148 -11.62 -1.71 -13.79
C ALA A 148 -10.19 -2.30 -13.90
N VAL A 149 -9.25 -1.69 -13.20
CA VAL A 149 -7.82 -2.05 -13.18
C VAL A 149 -7.41 -2.40 -11.75
N SER A 150 -6.68 -3.49 -11.58
CA SER A 150 -5.92 -3.75 -10.36
C SER A 150 -4.66 -2.90 -10.38
N PHE A 151 -4.41 -2.16 -9.32
CA PHE A 151 -3.36 -1.18 -9.25
C PHE A 151 -2.48 -1.39 -8.01
N SER A 152 -1.19 -1.43 -8.22
CA SER A 152 -0.18 -1.51 -7.18
C SER A 152 0.98 -0.56 -7.49
N VAL A 153 1.62 -0.05 -6.45
CA VAL A 153 2.77 0.85 -6.58
C VAL A 153 3.93 0.30 -5.77
N LYS A 154 5.11 0.26 -6.38
CA LYS A 154 6.37 0.12 -5.69
C LYS A 154 6.98 1.51 -5.54
N ALA A 155 7.14 1.96 -4.31
CA ALA A 155 7.91 3.16 -3.97
C ALA A 155 9.26 2.75 -3.41
N THR A 156 10.33 3.34 -3.92
CA THR A 156 11.70 3.08 -3.47
C THR A 156 12.32 4.38 -2.99
N ARG A 157 12.94 4.36 -1.82
CA ARG A 157 13.68 5.49 -1.27
C ARG A 157 15.11 5.07 -0.95
N SER A 158 16.07 5.89 -1.36
CA SER A 158 17.46 5.72 -1.01
C SER A 158 17.82 6.54 0.22
N GLY A 159 18.61 5.96 1.13
CA GLY A 159 19.25 6.69 2.22
C GLY A 159 20.52 7.40 1.76
N ASP A 160 21.15 8.15 2.65
CA ASP A 160 22.36 8.95 2.37
C ASP A 160 23.55 8.09 1.93
N SER A 161 23.63 6.82 2.37
CA SER A 161 24.63 5.84 1.95
C SER A 161 24.35 5.20 0.58
N GLY A 162 23.23 5.53 -0.07
CA GLY A 162 22.75 4.89 -1.29
C GLY A 162 22.07 3.55 -1.07
N GLN A 163 21.92 3.10 0.18
CA GLN A 163 21.06 1.97 0.48
C GLN A 163 19.60 2.37 0.26
N ALA A 164 18.87 1.53 -0.45
CA ALA A 164 17.46 1.78 -0.76
C ALA A 164 16.56 0.81 -0.01
N ASP A 165 15.43 1.30 0.47
CA ASP A 165 14.32 0.49 0.91
C ASP A 165 13.10 0.75 0.00
N PHE A 166 12.11 -0.14 0.03
CA PHE A 166 10.92 0.01 -0.80
C PHE A 166 9.66 -0.39 -0.04
N ALA A 167 8.55 0.17 -0.48
CA ALA A 167 7.21 -0.22 -0.08
C ALA A 167 6.40 -0.67 -1.29
N LEU A 168 5.57 -1.70 -1.09
CA LEU A 168 4.58 -2.17 -2.05
C LEU A 168 3.20 -1.78 -1.54
N VAL A 169 2.50 -0.94 -2.29
CA VAL A 169 1.19 -0.42 -1.93
C VAL A 169 0.16 -0.93 -2.92
N ASN A 170 -0.69 -1.84 -2.50
CA ASN A 170 -1.81 -2.36 -3.29
C ASN A 170 -3.03 -1.47 -3.08
N ALA A 171 -3.38 -0.70 -4.08
CA ALA A 171 -4.48 0.25 -4.01
C ALA A 171 -5.81 -0.35 -4.48
N GLY A 172 -6.88 -0.08 -3.74
CA GLY A 172 -8.22 -0.58 -4.07
C GLY A 172 -9.34 0.41 -3.79
N GLU A 173 -10.57 -0.07 -3.88
CA GLU A 173 -11.74 0.73 -3.56
C GLU A 173 -11.84 0.98 -2.05
N PRO A 174 -12.04 2.23 -1.65
CA PRO A 174 -12.27 2.57 -0.25
C PRO A 174 -13.53 1.91 0.31
N SER A 175 -13.47 1.48 1.56
CA SER A 175 -14.61 0.95 2.31
C SER A 175 -15.25 2.04 3.19
N GLU A 176 -16.47 1.79 3.65
CA GLU A 176 -17.17 2.68 4.57
C GLU A 176 -16.49 2.78 5.93
N PHE A 177 -15.95 1.65 6.38
CA PHE A 177 -15.18 1.57 7.61
C PHE A 177 -13.88 0.85 7.34
N SER A 178 -12.78 1.42 7.80
CA SER A 178 -11.47 0.80 7.71
C SER A 178 -10.64 1.19 8.92
N GLY A 179 -9.67 0.35 9.28
CA GLY A 179 -8.89 0.54 10.49
C GLY A 179 -7.43 0.14 10.32
N LEU A 180 -6.57 0.77 11.09
CA LEU A 180 -5.14 0.53 11.11
C LEU A 180 -4.62 0.58 12.54
N ALA A 181 -3.85 -0.42 12.94
CA ALA A 181 -3.10 -0.38 14.18
C ALA A 181 -1.81 0.43 14.00
N LEU A 182 -1.49 1.23 15.00
CA LEU A 182 -0.22 1.95 15.10
C LEU A 182 0.68 1.19 16.07
N PRO A 183 1.81 0.63 15.60
CA PRO A 183 2.77 -0.01 16.49
C PRO A 183 3.35 1.01 17.48
N ASP A 184 3.63 0.54 18.71
CA ASP A 184 4.26 1.36 19.73
C ASP A 184 5.67 1.82 19.30
N GLY A 185 6.04 3.04 19.66
CA GLY A 185 7.33 3.62 19.34
C GLY A 185 7.55 3.96 17.87
N VAL A 186 6.51 3.88 17.03
CA VAL A 186 6.59 4.21 15.61
C VAL A 186 5.87 5.52 15.32
N LYS A 187 6.53 6.42 14.59
CA LYS A 187 5.89 7.61 14.03
C LYS A 187 5.15 7.22 12.77
N ALA A 188 3.92 7.68 12.64
CA ALA A 188 3.12 7.46 11.45
C ALA A 188 2.63 8.78 10.86
N SER A 189 2.77 8.91 9.57
CA SER A 189 2.20 9.98 8.76
C SER A 189 1.02 9.41 7.99
N ILE A 190 -0.18 9.89 8.26
CA ILE A 190 -1.44 9.39 7.73
C ILE A 190 -1.86 10.26 6.55
N THR A 191 -1.99 9.67 5.38
CA THR A 191 -2.47 10.36 4.18
C THR A 191 -3.89 9.91 3.84
N LEU A 192 -4.80 10.88 3.72
CA LEU A 192 -6.16 10.67 3.23
C LEU A 192 -6.29 11.29 1.84
N ALA A 193 -6.88 10.58 0.90
CA ALA A 193 -6.97 10.97 -0.50
C ALA A 193 -8.40 10.79 -1.03
N ASN A 194 -9.03 11.87 -1.45
CA ASN A 194 -10.36 11.85 -2.04
C ASN A 194 -10.28 11.47 -3.53
N THR A 195 -10.82 10.31 -3.89
CA THR A 195 -10.83 9.80 -5.27
C THR A 195 -11.98 10.36 -6.12
N SER A 196 -12.83 11.20 -5.56
CA SER A 196 -13.99 11.73 -6.26
C SER A 196 -13.81 13.18 -6.71
N ASN A 197 -14.61 13.58 -7.70
CA ASN A 197 -14.67 14.94 -8.21
C ASN A 197 -15.53 15.90 -7.36
N ALA A 198 -15.88 15.52 -6.14
CA ALA A 198 -16.63 16.33 -5.19
C ALA A 198 -15.92 16.37 -3.84
N ARG A 199 -16.09 17.46 -3.10
CA ARG A 199 -15.61 17.57 -1.72
C ARG A 199 -16.22 16.48 -0.84
N ARG A 200 -15.41 15.90 0.06
CA ARG A 200 -15.82 14.86 1.00
C ARG A 200 -15.41 15.21 2.41
N THR A 201 -16.25 14.84 3.37
CA THR A 201 -15.92 14.92 4.80
C THR A 201 -15.97 13.51 5.36
N VAL A 202 -14.94 13.15 6.08
CA VAL A 202 -14.77 11.84 6.74
C VAL A 202 -14.47 12.06 8.21
N THR A 203 -14.70 11.03 9.03
CA THR A 203 -14.36 11.05 10.46
C THR A 203 -13.20 10.09 10.72
N LEU A 204 -12.10 10.61 11.22
CA LEU A 204 -10.97 9.82 11.71
C LEU A 204 -11.06 9.73 13.23
N ARG A 205 -11.16 8.52 13.75
CA ARG A 205 -11.21 8.21 15.18
C ARG A 205 -9.91 7.54 15.59
N ALA A 206 -9.43 7.88 16.78
CA ALA A 206 -8.29 7.25 17.39
C ALA A 206 -8.67 6.63 18.73
N TYR A 207 -8.12 5.45 19.01
CA TYR A 207 -8.37 4.68 20.22
C TYR A 207 -7.04 4.31 20.87
N ASP A 208 -7.05 4.18 22.19
CA ASP A 208 -5.92 3.67 22.98
C ASP A 208 -5.91 2.12 23.02
N ASP A 209 -4.96 1.57 23.75
CA ASP A 209 -4.78 0.14 23.94
C ASP A 209 -5.92 -0.53 24.74
N ALA A 210 -6.65 0.24 25.54
CA ALA A 210 -7.84 -0.20 26.24
C ALA A 210 -9.13 -0.11 25.40
N GLY A 211 -9.04 0.44 24.18
CA GLY A 211 -10.17 0.68 23.27
C GLY A 211 -10.97 1.93 23.63
N ALA A 212 -10.46 2.79 24.51
CA ALA A 212 -11.11 4.07 24.79
C ALA A 212 -10.82 5.08 23.67
N SER A 213 -11.81 5.91 23.35
CA SER A 213 -11.64 6.95 22.33
C SER A 213 -10.71 8.04 22.81
N VAL A 214 -9.59 8.21 22.14
CA VAL A 214 -8.61 9.26 22.38
C VAL A 214 -9.04 10.55 21.72
N THR A 215 -9.44 10.50 20.45
CA THR A 215 -9.91 11.65 19.68
C THR A 215 -10.81 11.23 18.53
N SER A 216 -11.62 12.18 18.07
CA SER A 216 -12.42 12.07 16.86
C SER A 216 -12.30 13.38 16.08
N LYS A 217 -11.92 13.30 14.81
CA LYS A 217 -11.66 14.46 13.97
C LYS A 217 -12.40 14.35 12.65
N GLU A 218 -13.20 15.38 12.34
CA GLU A 218 -13.74 15.54 11.00
C GLU A 218 -12.69 16.16 10.08
N ILE A 219 -12.51 15.57 8.91
CA ILE A 219 -11.53 15.97 7.89
C ILE A 219 -12.28 16.19 6.60
N THR A 220 -12.13 17.39 6.05
CA THR A 220 -12.73 17.74 4.76
C THR A 220 -11.65 17.78 3.70
N LEU A 221 -11.85 17.03 2.62
CA LEU A 221 -10.96 16.92 1.47
C LEU A 221 -11.65 17.53 0.24
N ASP A 222 -10.97 18.40 -0.46
CA ASP A 222 -11.44 18.90 -1.74
C ASP A 222 -11.48 17.78 -2.80
N ALA A 223 -12.12 18.02 -3.92
CA ALA A 223 -12.22 17.08 -5.04
C ALA A 223 -10.82 16.67 -5.52
N ASN A 224 -10.57 15.37 -5.65
CA ASN A 224 -9.32 14.80 -6.13
C ASN A 224 -8.07 15.33 -5.40
N ALA A 225 -8.21 15.63 -4.11
CA ALA A 225 -7.13 16.16 -3.28
C ALA A 225 -6.80 15.22 -2.13
N ALA A 226 -5.61 15.37 -1.57
CA ALA A 226 -5.14 14.60 -0.42
C ALA A 226 -4.65 15.51 0.70
N GLN A 227 -4.66 14.98 1.92
CA GLN A 227 -4.13 15.64 3.10
C GLN A 227 -3.36 14.64 3.95
N THR A 228 -2.26 15.09 4.53
CA THR A 228 -1.47 14.31 5.49
C THR A 228 -1.67 14.83 6.92
N ILE A 229 -1.74 13.89 7.86
CA ILE A 229 -1.87 14.13 9.29
C ILE A 229 -0.81 13.29 10.00
N GLU A 230 -0.01 13.92 10.84
CA GLU A 230 0.91 13.18 11.71
C GLU A 230 0.13 12.49 12.84
N ALA A 231 0.36 11.21 13.06
CA ALA A 231 -0.35 10.43 14.08
C ALA A 231 -0.14 10.99 15.49
N GLY A 232 1.02 11.60 15.79
CA GLY A 232 1.27 12.30 17.04
C GLY A 232 0.31 13.46 17.31
N ASN A 233 -0.29 14.05 16.27
CA ASN A 233 -1.30 15.10 16.39
C ASN A 233 -2.71 14.55 16.69
N LEU A 234 -2.85 13.22 16.75
CA LEU A 234 -4.08 12.51 17.12
C LEU A 234 -4.05 12.03 18.57
N SER A 235 -2.93 12.27 19.28
CA SER A 235 -2.83 12.01 20.71
C SER A 235 -3.66 13.03 21.45
N GLY A 236 -4.54 12.57 22.35
CA GLY A 236 -5.34 13.43 23.22
C GLY A 236 -4.82 13.42 24.64
N ASP A 237 -5.58 14.02 25.56
CA ASP A 237 -5.29 14.04 27.00
C ASP A 237 -5.38 12.62 27.64
N HIS A 238 -5.82 11.63 26.91
CA HIS A 238 -6.14 10.27 27.37
C HIS A 238 -5.14 9.20 26.95
N GLY A 239 -3.99 9.54 26.36
CA GLY A 239 -2.96 8.59 26.02
C GLY A 239 -2.53 8.59 24.54
N THR A 240 -1.75 7.59 24.17
CA THR A 240 -1.24 7.41 22.80
C THR A 240 -2.25 6.62 21.98
N ALA A 241 -2.60 7.13 20.80
CA ALA A 241 -3.43 6.40 19.87
C ALA A 241 -2.70 5.14 19.37
N VAL A 242 -3.33 3.97 19.48
CA VAL A 242 -2.79 2.71 18.97
C VAL A 242 -3.63 2.10 17.86
N VAL A 243 -4.89 2.55 17.70
CA VAL A 243 -5.76 2.15 16.59
C VAL A 243 -6.39 3.38 15.99
N LEU A 244 -6.33 3.48 14.66
CA LEU A 244 -7.04 4.47 13.87
C LEU A 244 -8.19 3.81 13.12
N MET A 245 -9.32 4.48 13.05
CA MET A 245 -10.47 4.07 12.26
C MET A 245 -10.95 5.24 11.42
N LEU A 246 -11.12 4.99 10.11
CA LEU A 246 -11.74 5.91 9.19
C LEU A 246 -13.19 5.51 8.94
N GLU A 247 -14.09 6.47 9.05
CA GLU A 247 -15.49 6.35 8.72
C GLU A 247 -15.79 7.25 7.51
N ASP A 248 -16.07 6.63 6.37
CA ASP A 248 -16.35 7.29 5.08
C ASP A 248 -17.62 6.73 4.45
N SER A 249 -18.77 7.32 4.74
CA SER A 249 -20.06 6.93 4.16
C SER A 249 -20.11 7.05 2.65
N SER A 250 -19.22 7.85 2.05
CA SER A 250 -19.14 8.01 0.59
C SER A 250 -18.40 6.89 -0.11
N LYS A 251 -17.53 6.14 0.60
CA LYS A 251 -16.61 5.14 0.05
C LYS A 251 -15.76 5.71 -1.07
N LYS A 252 -15.22 6.93 -0.87
CA LYS A 252 -14.45 7.66 -1.87
C LYS A 252 -13.14 8.22 -1.34
N VAL A 253 -12.80 7.92 -0.07
CA VAL A 253 -11.55 8.36 0.53
C VAL A 253 -10.65 7.16 0.79
N SER A 254 -9.60 7.03 -0.02
CA SER A 254 -8.49 6.14 0.27
C SER A 254 -7.60 6.76 1.33
N TRP A 255 -7.05 5.92 2.19
CA TRP A 255 -6.09 6.39 3.18
C TRP A 255 -5.03 5.34 3.48
N GLY A 256 -3.90 5.79 3.96
CA GLY A 256 -2.80 4.92 4.31
C GLY A 256 -1.85 5.59 5.28
N ALA A 257 -0.90 4.81 5.77
CA ALA A 257 0.11 5.28 6.69
C ALA A 257 1.51 4.99 6.16
N ARG A 258 2.39 5.97 6.34
CA ARG A 258 3.83 5.83 6.19
C ARG A 258 4.45 5.80 7.57
N PHE A 259 5.24 4.79 7.85
CA PHE A 259 5.85 4.58 9.15
C PHE A 259 7.33 4.96 9.13
N SER A 260 7.78 5.58 10.22
CA SER A 260 9.18 5.82 10.51
C SER A 260 9.48 5.50 11.98
N HIS A 261 10.68 5.06 12.26
CA HIS A 261 11.12 4.72 13.61
C HIS A 261 12.33 5.56 14.01
N ASP A 262 12.34 6.15 15.23
CA ASP A 262 13.41 7.04 15.66
C ASP A 262 14.77 6.33 15.82
N SER A 263 14.78 5.01 16.08
CA SER A 263 16.03 4.24 16.15
C SER A 263 16.63 3.97 14.76
N LEU A 264 15.90 4.25 13.68
CA LEU A 264 16.39 4.25 12.31
C LEU A 264 16.91 5.64 11.89
N GLN A 265 17.31 6.47 12.85
CA GLN A 265 18.00 7.75 12.59
C GLN A 265 19.40 7.56 11.99
N ASP A 266 19.78 6.34 11.69
CA ASP A 266 20.92 6.12 10.84
C ASP A 266 20.54 6.66 9.44
N LYS A 267 21.00 7.88 9.16
CA LYS A 267 20.79 8.56 7.87
C LYS A 267 21.29 7.71 6.69
N ASP A 268 22.04 6.67 6.99
CA ASP A 268 22.62 5.76 6.05
C ASP A 268 21.63 4.68 5.56
N ILE A 269 20.47 4.49 6.25
CA ILE A 269 19.47 3.50 5.87
C ILE A 269 18.12 4.17 5.68
N ALA A 270 17.57 4.10 4.47
CA ALA A 270 16.21 4.50 4.22
C ALA A 270 15.26 3.43 4.79
N GLY A 271 14.50 3.77 5.82
CA GLY A 271 13.37 2.94 6.28
C GLY A 271 12.10 3.41 5.59
N LEU A 272 11.49 2.56 4.78
CA LEU A 272 10.23 2.85 4.11
C LEU A 272 9.24 1.72 4.37
N SER A 273 8.14 2.05 5.00
CA SER A 273 6.99 1.16 5.13
C SER A 273 5.72 1.96 4.91
N VAL A 274 4.91 1.55 3.95
CA VAL A 274 3.65 2.21 3.59
C VAL A 274 2.55 1.17 3.51
N ILE A 275 1.41 1.46 4.12
CA ILE A 275 0.23 0.58 4.10
C ILE A 275 -0.96 1.38 3.54
N ASP A 276 -1.64 0.83 2.53
CA ASP A 276 -2.98 1.27 2.17
C ASP A 276 -3.97 0.69 3.20
N ALA A 277 -4.59 1.56 3.97
CA ALA A 277 -5.52 1.20 5.03
C ALA A 277 -6.98 1.29 4.59
N SER A 278 -7.27 1.83 3.41
CA SER A 278 -8.64 2.11 2.95
C SER A 278 -9.53 0.87 2.85
N THR A 279 -8.93 -0.29 2.65
CA THR A 279 -9.63 -1.57 2.52
C THR A 279 -9.57 -2.45 3.78
N LEU A 280 -8.85 -2.03 4.82
CA LEU A 280 -8.70 -2.79 6.06
C LEU A 280 -9.97 -2.65 6.92
N MET A 281 -10.65 -3.75 7.14
CA MET A 281 -11.83 -3.78 8.00
C MET A 281 -11.42 -3.71 9.48
N PRO A 282 -12.21 -3.04 10.35
CA PRO A 282 -11.89 -2.92 11.77
C PRO A 282 -11.70 -4.26 12.51
N ALA A 283 -12.39 -5.31 12.03
CA ALA A 283 -12.27 -6.67 12.59
C ALA A 283 -10.99 -7.39 12.16
N THR A 284 -10.22 -6.80 11.25
CA THR A 284 -9.00 -7.40 10.69
C THR A 284 -7.86 -6.41 10.88
N VAL A 285 -7.52 -6.13 12.12
CA VAL A 285 -6.37 -5.29 12.42
C VAL A 285 -5.11 -6.15 12.26
N HIS A 286 -4.41 -5.96 11.15
CA HIS A 286 -3.10 -6.56 10.95
C HIS A 286 -2.05 -5.66 11.62
N VAL A 287 -1.55 -6.10 12.77
CA VAL A 287 -0.41 -5.45 13.41
C VAL A 287 0.85 -5.94 12.71
N TRP A 288 1.49 -5.09 11.94
CA TRP A 288 2.80 -5.35 11.39
C TRP A 288 3.84 -4.77 12.34
N ALA A 289 4.47 -5.63 13.12
CA ALA A 289 5.66 -5.25 13.84
C ALA A 289 6.88 -5.53 12.94
N ARG A 290 7.43 -4.51 12.29
CA ARG A 290 8.78 -4.57 11.75
C ARG A 290 9.74 -4.47 12.92
N ASN A 291 10.33 -5.58 13.33
CA ASN A 291 11.42 -5.57 14.29
C ASN A 291 12.74 -5.53 13.53
N ASP A 292 13.20 -4.33 13.18
CA ASP A 292 14.50 -4.13 12.54
C ASP A 292 15.68 -4.39 13.49
N SER A 293 15.41 -4.53 14.80
CA SER A 293 16.41 -4.90 15.80
C SER A 293 16.54 -6.41 15.99
N SER A 294 15.78 -7.23 15.29
CA SER A 294 15.95 -8.66 15.31
C SER A 294 17.22 -9.08 14.55
N ILE A 295 18.34 -8.73 15.09
CA ILE A 295 19.44 -9.66 15.14
C ILE A 295 18.85 -10.87 15.84
N VAL A 296 18.44 -11.83 15.04
CA VAL A 296 18.06 -13.15 15.53
C VAL A 296 19.24 -13.64 16.38
N LYS A 297 18.99 -13.78 17.66
CA LYS A 297 19.87 -14.56 18.50
C LYS A 297 19.58 -16.03 18.28
#